data_084d0e214d9de45e31f2f2c9a86565ac
#
_entry.id   084d0e214d9de45e31f2f2c9a86565ac
#
_cell.length_a   1.000
_cell.length_b   1.000
_cell.length_c   1.000
_cell.angle_alpha   90.00
_cell.angle_beta   90.00
_cell.angle_gamma   90.00
#
_symmetry.space_group_name_H-M   'P 1'
#
loop_
_entity.id
_entity.type
_entity.pdbx_description
1 polymer ?
#
loop_
_entity_poly.entity_id
_entity_poly.type
_entity_poly.pdbx_seq_one_letter_code
_entity_poly.pdbx_strand_id
1 'polypeptide(L)'
;DQTLTFQKGEDSWTLEGQKDFPVDASKVDNVVSSLASIKADRTLTDVEDPGEYGLDDPVNVIEVVKTDGTTEKITVGDKNSSTGNTYICLNDDTSTVYTTGSDLGNTFSGGLYNYAESESYPTITSSTISKIAVKKDSNSYTLTNNGKSSTGWYVEGSDKNKQEADSTQAGTLQSTVAGITFAGYYDYNCTDWASYGLEKPKMTLTVDYTEEVEQDTTDSSENDSEANTDDTDDSGETTTQTVDRELVLYVGNVNETDGNYYVRLGDSGELHGISQESLETLLNGKAFDYWKTSIDSMTISDLDHLDVTYEGTTYT
;
A
#
# COMPACT_ATOMS: atom_id res chain seq x y z
N ASP A 1 23.85 -6.58 -10.44
CA ASP A 1 23.13 -6.53 -11.71
C ASP A 1 22.14 -7.68 -11.73
N GLN A 2 20.87 -7.40 -12.07
CA GLN A 2 19.81 -8.41 -12.19
C GLN A 2 19.25 -8.38 -13.61
N THR A 3 19.14 -9.55 -14.24
CA THR A 3 18.45 -9.70 -15.51
C THR A 3 17.09 -10.34 -15.26
N LEU A 4 16.03 -9.72 -15.76
CA LEU A 4 14.67 -10.24 -15.72
C LEU A 4 14.22 -10.52 -17.15
N THR A 5 13.83 -11.75 -17.43
CA THR A 5 13.34 -12.16 -18.75
C THR A 5 11.87 -12.54 -18.66
N PHE A 6 11.00 -11.70 -19.23
CA PHE A 6 9.58 -11.96 -19.32
C PHE A 6 9.23 -12.60 -20.65
N GLN A 7 8.42 -13.65 -20.62
CA GLN A 7 7.93 -14.36 -21.79
C GLN A 7 6.41 -14.17 -21.91
N LYS A 8 5.96 -13.71 -23.07
CA LYS A 8 4.53 -13.56 -23.36
C LYS A 8 3.96 -14.92 -23.75
N GLY A 9 3.02 -15.43 -22.95
CA GLY A 9 2.19 -16.59 -23.26
C GLY A 9 0.94 -16.22 -24.07
N GLU A 10 -0.01 -17.14 -24.19
CA GLU A 10 -1.30 -16.90 -24.85
C GLU A 10 -2.16 -15.94 -24.02
N ASP A 11 -2.22 -16.13 -22.69
CA ASP A 11 -3.11 -15.40 -21.80
C ASP A 11 -2.39 -14.40 -20.87
N SER A 12 -1.08 -14.58 -20.61
CA SER A 12 -0.35 -13.76 -19.65
C SER A 12 1.17 -13.76 -19.88
N TRP A 13 1.88 -12.94 -19.10
CA TRP A 13 3.32 -12.93 -19.02
C TRP A 13 3.82 -13.90 -17.94
N THR A 14 4.97 -14.52 -18.18
CA THR A 14 5.68 -15.36 -17.19
C THR A 14 7.12 -14.91 -17.06
N LEU A 15 7.72 -15.13 -15.88
CA LEU A 15 9.13 -14.86 -15.62
C LEU A 15 9.94 -16.13 -15.90
N GLU A 16 10.99 -16.03 -16.70
CA GLU A 16 11.88 -17.15 -16.99
C GLU A 16 12.58 -17.63 -15.71
N GLY A 17 12.57 -18.95 -15.50
CA GLY A 17 13.18 -19.58 -14.32
C GLY A 17 12.32 -19.53 -13.05
N GLN A 18 11.23 -18.77 -13.01
CA GLN A 18 10.33 -18.65 -11.84
C GLN A 18 8.87 -18.72 -12.28
N LYS A 19 8.39 -19.92 -12.60
CA LYS A 19 7.05 -20.14 -13.15
C LYS A 19 5.89 -19.78 -12.21
N ASP A 20 6.15 -19.85 -10.90
CA ASP A 20 5.15 -19.56 -9.86
C ASP A 20 5.19 -18.07 -9.41
N PHE A 21 6.08 -17.27 -10.00
CA PHE A 21 6.15 -15.86 -9.72
C PHE A 21 4.89 -15.16 -10.26
N PRO A 22 4.15 -14.40 -9.42
CA PRO A 22 2.90 -13.75 -9.80
C PRO A 22 3.18 -12.49 -10.64
N VAL A 23 3.36 -12.66 -11.95
CA VAL A 23 3.64 -11.54 -12.87
C VAL A 23 2.38 -10.69 -13.04
N ASP A 24 2.47 -9.40 -12.74
CA ASP A 24 1.46 -8.40 -13.10
C ASP A 24 1.61 -8.07 -14.60
N ALA A 25 0.71 -8.65 -15.39
CA ALA A 25 0.71 -8.48 -16.84
C ALA A 25 0.59 -7.01 -17.25
N SER A 26 -0.18 -6.21 -16.51
CA SER A 26 -0.40 -4.79 -16.81
C SER A 26 0.90 -3.99 -16.64
N LYS A 27 1.69 -4.29 -15.62
CA LYS A 27 2.98 -3.62 -15.39
C LYS A 27 3.98 -3.94 -16.50
N VAL A 28 4.03 -5.22 -16.94
CA VAL A 28 4.90 -5.64 -18.06
C VAL A 28 4.41 -5.02 -19.38
N ASP A 29 3.11 -5.03 -19.67
CA ASP A 29 2.55 -4.42 -20.88
C ASP A 29 2.79 -2.89 -20.92
N ASN A 30 2.75 -2.19 -19.79
CA ASN A 30 3.09 -0.76 -19.70
C ASN A 30 4.55 -0.50 -20.08
N VAL A 31 5.46 -1.34 -19.59
CA VAL A 31 6.88 -1.26 -19.94
C VAL A 31 7.11 -1.53 -21.43
N VAL A 32 6.52 -2.59 -21.98
CA VAL A 32 6.59 -2.91 -23.41
C VAL A 32 6.01 -1.78 -24.28
N SER A 33 4.89 -1.20 -23.85
CA SER A 33 4.25 -0.07 -24.53
C SER A 33 5.13 1.18 -24.54
N SER A 34 5.88 1.42 -23.47
CA SER A 34 6.83 2.54 -23.39
C SER A 34 7.96 2.40 -24.43
N LEU A 35 8.44 1.17 -24.66
CA LEU A 35 9.46 0.87 -25.69
C LEU A 35 8.93 1.12 -27.11
N ALA A 36 7.70 0.71 -27.38
CA ALA A 36 7.07 0.88 -28.69
C ALA A 36 6.86 2.37 -29.08
N SER A 37 6.90 3.28 -28.13
CA SER A 37 6.63 4.71 -28.31
C SER A 37 7.90 5.60 -28.25
N ILE A 38 9.09 5.03 -28.11
CA ILE A 38 10.34 5.80 -28.06
C ILE A 38 10.53 6.60 -29.34
N LYS A 39 10.84 7.89 -29.15
CA LYS A 39 11.20 8.82 -30.24
C LYS A 39 12.54 9.43 -29.98
N ALA A 40 13.38 9.49 -30.99
CA ALA A 40 14.62 10.23 -30.94
C ALA A 40 14.36 11.74 -31.12
N ASP A 41 14.89 12.55 -30.19
CA ASP A 41 14.89 14.00 -30.31
C ASP A 41 16.09 14.48 -31.14
N ARG A 42 17.20 13.77 -31.02
CA ARG A 42 18.43 14.01 -31.76
C ARG A 42 19.12 12.69 -32.11
N THR A 43 19.89 12.73 -33.20
CA THR A 43 20.80 11.67 -33.61
C THR A 43 22.22 12.28 -33.72
N LEU A 44 23.18 11.63 -33.08
CA LEU A 44 24.61 11.93 -33.14
C LEU A 44 25.27 10.83 -33.95
N THR A 45 25.96 11.17 -35.01
CA THR A 45 26.68 10.21 -35.88
C THR A 45 28.18 10.39 -35.71
N ASP A 46 28.95 9.39 -36.10
CA ASP A 46 30.40 9.38 -36.04
C ASP A 46 30.95 9.63 -34.61
N VAL A 47 30.26 9.01 -33.62
CA VAL A 47 30.67 9.07 -32.21
C VAL A 47 31.95 8.23 -32.05
N GLU A 48 33.02 8.89 -31.58
CA GLU A 48 34.34 8.27 -31.39
C GLU A 48 34.47 7.66 -29.97
N ASP A 49 33.85 8.29 -28.97
CA ASP A 49 33.91 7.86 -27.56
C ASP A 49 32.48 7.69 -27.00
N PRO A 50 31.94 6.47 -27.00
CA PRO A 50 30.62 6.19 -26.43
C PRO A 50 30.58 6.36 -24.91
N GLY A 51 31.73 6.33 -24.22
CA GLY A 51 31.84 6.55 -22.78
C GLY A 51 31.40 7.96 -22.36
N GLU A 52 31.52 8.99 -23.23
CA GLU A 52 31.01 10.33 -22.97
C GLU A 52 29.48 10.38 -22.77
N TYR A 53 28.78 9.33 -23.21
CA TYR A 53 27.32 9.18 -23.13
C TYR A 53 26.88 8.09 -22.15
N GLY A 54 27.83 7.50 -21.36
CA GLY A 54 27.54 6.42 -20.42
C GLY A 54 27.22 5.07 -21.09
N LEU A 55 27.59 4.87 -22.35
CA LEU A 55 27.27 3.66 -23.10
C LEU A 55 28.28 2.52 -22.85
N ASP A 56 29.45 2.81 -22.25
CA ASP A 56 30.44 1.81 -21.84
C ASP A 56 30.08 1.17 -20.49
N ASP A 57 29.32 1.87 -19.63
CA ASP A 57 28.78 1.40 -18.36
C ASP A 57 27.28 1.77 -18.28
N PRO A 58 26.44 1.08 -19.06
CA PRO A 58 25.06 1.48 -19.28
C PRO A 58 24.21 1.32 -18.02
N VAL A 59 23.31 2.28 -17.80
CA VAL A 59 22.30 2.21 -16.72
C VAL A 59 21.41 0.99 -16.87
N ASN A 60 20.98 0.68 -18.11
CA ASN A 60 20.17 -0.47 -18.45
C ASN A 60 20.51 -1.00 -19.84
N VAL A 61 20.33 -2.30 -20.02
CA VAL A 61 20.32 -2.94 -21.34
C VAL A 61 18.99 -3.66 -21.51
N ILE A 62 18.25 -3.31 -22.55
CA ILE A 62 16.91 -3.84 -22.82
C ILE A 62 16.98 -4.61 -24.15
N GLU A 63 16.54 -5.85 -24.11
CA GLU A 63 16.45 -6.69 -25.30
C GLU A 63 15.00 -7.10 -25.56
N VAL A 64 14.51 -6.87 -26.75
CA VAL A 64 13.15 -7.20 -27.17
C VAL A 64 13.21 -8.20 -28.32
N VAL A 65 12.67 -9.39 -28.09
CA VAL A 65 12.48 -10.40 -29.14
C VAL A 65 11.06 -10.30 -29.67
N LYS A 66 10.92 -9.99 -30.97
CA LYS A 66 9.63 -9.86 -31.62
C LYS A 66 9.07 -11.22 -32.07
N THR A 67 7.79 -11.25 -32.39
CA THR A 67 7.09 -12.47 -32.81
C THR A 67 7.62 -13.04 -34.13
N ASP A 68 8.28 -12.25 -34.95
CA ASP A 68 8.95 -12.68 -36.19
C ASP A 68 10.37 -13.25 -35.94
N GLY A 69 10.81 -13.27 -34.66
CA GLY A 69 12.11 -13.75 -34.24
C GLY A 69 13.23 -12.71 -34.36
N THR A 70 12.94 -11.49 -34.79
CA THR A 70 13.95 -10.41 -34.80
C THR A 70 14.15 -9.87 -33.37
N THR A 71 15.42 -9.58 -33.06
CA THR A 71 15.82 -9.02 -31.77
C THR A 71 16.22 -7.56 -31.95
N GLU A 72 15.74 -6.69 -31.08
CA GLU A 72 16.21 -5.33 -30.94
C GLU A 72 16.82 -5.13 -29.56
N LYS A 73 17.99 -4.52 -29.50
CA LYS A 73 18.69 -4.21 -28.27
C LYS A 73 18.80 -2.70 -28.12
N ILE A 74 18.43 -2.20 -26.94
CA ILE A 74 18.54 -0.79 -26.58
C ILE A 74 19.50 -0.70 -25.39
N THR A 75 20.62 -0.05 -25.59
CA THR A 75 21.57 0.26 -24.53
C THR A 75 21.29 1.67 -24.03
N VAL A 76 21.00 1.82 -22.73
CA VAL A 76 20.61 3.06 -22.09
C VAL A 76 21.82 3.61 -21.32
N GLY A 77 22.34 4.74 -21.77
CA GLY A 77 23.43 5.46 -21.13
C GLY A 77 22.95 6.56 -20.16
N ASP A 78 23.78 7.57 -20.02
CA ASP A 78 23.58 8.67 -19.09
C ASP A 78 22.41 9.59 -19.47
N LYS A 79 21.94 10.33 -18.46
CA LYS A 79 20.99 11.43 -18.65
C LYS A 79 21.74 12.73 -18.86
N ASN A 80 21.43 13.44 -19.94
CA ASN A 80 21.99 14.76 -20.22
C ASN A 80 21.53 15.76 -19.16
N SER A 81 22.46 16.31 -18.38
CA SER A 81 22.17 17.21 -17.25
C SER A 81 21.54 18.56 -17.68
N SER A 82 21.74 18.98 -18.95
CA SER A 82 21.22 20.25 -19.46
C SER A 82 19.82 20.12 -20.06
N THR A 83 19.53 19.01 -20.75
CA THR A 83 18.25 18.80 -21.44
C THR A 83 17.32 17.86 -20.70
N GLY A 84 17.86 17.01 -19.82
CA GLY A 84 17.13 15.94 -19.17
C GLY A 84 16.88 14.70 -20.05
N ASN A 85 17.33 14.73 -21.31
CA ASN A 85 17.18 13.60 -22.23
C ASN A 85 18.17 12.47 -21.90
N THR A 86 17.76 11.24 -22.18
CA THR A 86 18.59 10.04 -22.01
C THR A 86 19.32 9.71 -23.31
N TYR A 87 20.59 9.34 -23.21
CA TYR A 87 21.35 8.81 -24.35
C TYR A 87 21.10 7.34 -24.52
N ILE A 88 20.90 6.90 -25.78
CA ILE A 88 20.72 5.48 -26.12
C ILE A 88 21.47 5.13 -27.39
N CYS A 89 21.87 3.85 -27.53
CA CYS A 89 22.24 3.29 -28.82
C CYS A 89 21.44 2.02 -29.09
N LEU A 90 21.36 1.63 -30.35
CA LEU A 90 20.57 0.51 -30.80
C LEU A 90 21.47 -0.59 -31.39
N ASN A 91 21.18 -1.85 -31.05
CA ASN A 91 21.82 -3.02 -31.64
C ASN A 91 23.37 -2.99 -31.56
N ASP A 92 23.89 -2.48 -30.46
CA ASP A 92 25.33 -2.32 -30.20
C ASP A 92 26.06 -1.38 -31.19
N ASP A 93 25.33 -0.57 -31.97
CA ASP A 93 25.92 0.45 -32.82
C ASP A 93 26.21 1.73 -31.99
N THR A 94 27.37 1.75 -31.34
CA THR A 94 27.80 2.88 -30.51
C THR A 94 28.33 4.05 -31.33
N SER A 95 28.50 3.93 -32.67
CA SER A 95 28.84 5.01 -33.55
C SER A 95 27.68 5.97 -33.82
N THR A 96 26.46 5.51 -33.54
CA THR A 96 25.22 6.27 -33.67
C THR A 96 24.52 6.34 -32.33
N VAL A 97 24.48 7.52 -31.71
CA VAL A 97 23.83 7.77 -30.42
C VAL A 97 22.60 8.63 -30.61
N TYR A 98 21.51 8.21 -29.99
CA TYR A 98 20.25 8.96 -29.99
C TYR A 98 20.03 9.61 -28.62
N THR A 99 19.30 10.74 -28.62
CA THR A 99 18.74 11.29 -27.38
C THR A 99 17.24 11.13 -27.39
N THR A 100 16.67 10.76 -26.25
CA THR A 100 15.21 10.62 -26.08
C THR A 100 14.74 11.29 -24.79
N GLY A 101 13.56 11.91 -24.84
CA GLY A 101 12.87 12.41 -23.64
C GLY A 101 12.24 11.31 -22.78
N SER A 102 12.25 10.05 -23.23
CA SER A 102 11.76 8.92 -22.45
C SER A 102 12.72 8.61 -21.30
N ASP A 103 12.20 8.49 -20.08
CA ASP A 103 12.99 8.18 -18.88
C ASP A 103 13.21 6.67 -18.71
N LEU A 104 13.95 6.08 -19.67
CA LEU A 104 14.18 4.63 -19.72
C LEU A 104 15.00 4.13 -18.51
N GLY A 105 15.88 4.95 -17.97
CA GLY A 105 16.65 4.62 -16.78
C GLY A 105 15.72 4.28 -15.61
N ASN A 106 14.76 5.14 -15.29
CA ASN A 106 13.82 4.91 -14.21
C ASN A 106 12.77 3.85 -14.55
N THR A 107 12.30 3.78 -15.80
CA THR A 107 11.31 2.79 -16.23
C THR A 107 11.79 1.36 -16.00
N PHE A 108 13.09 1.10 -16.17
CA PHE A 108 13.69 -0.22 -16.06
C PHE A 108 14.60 -0.39 -14.82
N SER A 109 14.62 0.56 -13.89
CA SER A 109 15.42 0.48 -12.66
C SER A 109 14.78 -0.39 -11.58
N GLY A 110 13.52 -0.78 -11.76
CA GLY A 110 12.76 -1.55 -10.78
C GLY A 110 13.30 -2.97 -10.61
N GLY A 111 13.35 -3.43 -9.35
CA GLY A 111 13.63 -4.83 -9.05
C GLY A 111 12.48 -5.76 -9.42
N LEU A 112 12.69 -7.06 -9.22
CA LEU A 112 11.74 -8.12 -9.56
C LEU A 112 10.30 -7.84 -9.09
N TYR A 113 10.14 -7.40 -7.84
CA TYR A 113 8.82 -7.19 -7.23
C TYR A 113 8.05 -5.99 -7.78
N ASN A 114 8.69 -5.12 -8.57
CA ASN A 114 7.99 -4.06 -9.27
C ASN A 114 7.06 -4.60 -10.37
N TYR A 115 7.29 -5.83 -10.81
CA TYR A 115 6.51 -6.52 -11.84
C TYR A 115 5.60 -7.62 -11.27
N ALA A 116 5.50 -7.72 -9.96
CA ALA A 116 4.65 -8.71 -9.31
C ALA A 116 3.24 -8.18 -9.06
N GLU A 117 2.25 -9.07 -9.17
CA GLU A 117 0.98 -8.90 -8.47
C GLU A 117 1.24 -9.00 -6.98
N SER A 118 0.58 -8.20 -6.19
CA SER A 118 0.70 -8.21 -4.73
C SER A 118 -0.65 -7.91 -4.10
N GLU A 119 -0.89 -8.48 -2.93
CA GLU A 119 -2.00 -8.04 -2.11
C GLU A 119 -1.83 -6.56 -1.74
N SER A 120 -2.94 -5.89 -1.48
CA SER A 120 -2.94 -4.53 -0.97
C SER A 120 -3.35 -4.51 0.50
N TYR A 121 -2.85 -3.54 1.25
CA TYR A 121 -3.45 -3.26 2.55
C TYR A 121 -4.94 -2.91 2.31
N PRO A 122 -5.88 -3.53 3.06
CA PRO A 122 -7.30 -3.31 2.84
C PRO A 122 -7.69 -1.83 2.92
N THR A 123 -8.56 -1.39 2.02
CA THR A 123 -9.14 -0.05 2.10
C THR A 123 -10.18 -0.02 3.20
N ILE A 124 -9.86 0.64 4.31
CA ILE A 124 -10.74 0.74 5.48
C ILE A 124 -11.28 2.17 5.58
N THR A 125 -12.60 2.32 5.64
CA THR A 125 -13.22 3.60 6.00
C THR A 125 -13.09 3.80 7.50
N SER A 126 -12.41 4.86 7.93
CA SER A 126 -12.09 5.07 9.36
C SER A 126 -13.33 5.04 10.27
N SER A 127 -14.47 5.57 9.81
CA SER A 127 -15.73 5.61 10.58
C SER A 127 -16.40 4.23 10.77
N THR A 128 -16.03 3.22 9.98
CA THR A 128 -16.58 1.85 10.11
C THR A 128 -15.80 0.98 11.09
N ILE A 129 -14.66 1.46 11.59
CA ILE A 129 -13.85 0.74 12.57
C ILE A 129 -14.58 0.71 13.91
N SER A 130 -14.78 -0.49 14.44
CA SER A 130 -15.43 -0.74 15.76
C SER A 130 -14.44 -1.17 16.84
N LYS A 131 -13.27 -1.67 16.47
CA LYS A 131 -12.22 -2.08 17.42
C LYS A 131 -10.83 -1.90 16.80
N ILE A 132 -9.88 -1.45 17.62
CA ILE A 132 -8.45 -1.40 17.32
C ILE A 132 -7.72 -2.01 18.51
N ALA A 133 -7.08 -3.16 18.31
CA ALA A 133 -6.28 -3.82 19.33
C ALA A 133 -4.81 -3.84 18.92
N VAL A 134 -3.95 -3.27 19.77
CA VAL A 134 -2.51 -3.22 19.59
C VAL A 134 -1.84 -4.05 20.66
N LYS A 135 -1.35 -5.23 20.29
CA LYS A 135 -0.64 -6.15 21.17
C LYS A 135 0.87 -5.97 20.99
N LYS A 136 1.56 -5.74 22.08
CA LYS A 136 3.02 -5.57 22.17
C LYS A 136 3.54 -6.28 23.42
N ASP A 137 4.86 -6.40 23.57
CA ASP A 137 5.48 -6.93 24.80
C ASP A 137 5.13 -6.09 26.03
N SER A 138 5.08 -4.77 25.85
CA SER A 138 4.66 -3.84 26.88
C SER A 138 3.67 -2.80 26.34
N ASN A 139 2.80 -2.28 27.20
CA ASN A 139 1.85 -1.24 26.85
C ASN A 139 0.85 -1.64 25.73
N SER A 140 0.42 -2.90 25.71
CA SER A 140 -0.69 -3.32 24.85
C SER A 140 -1.97 -2.58 25.23
N TYR A 141 -2.79 -2.25 24.22
CA TYR A 141 -4.06 -1.56 24.45
C TYR A 141 -5.10 -1.94 23.41
N THR A 142 -6.36 -1.76 23.77
CA THR A 142 -7.49 -2.01 22.87
C THR A 142 -8.49 -0.86 22.99
N LEU A 143 -8.84 -0.27 21.86
CA LEU A 143 -9.97 0.65 21.73
C LEU A 143 -11.18 -0.10 21.19
N THR A 144 -12.36 0.11 21.77
CA THR A 144 -13.62 -0.46 21.29
C THR A 144 -14.72 0.58 21.25
N ASN A 145 -15.49 0.58 20.16
CA ASN A 145 -16.70 1.39 20.04
C ASN A 145 -17.93 0.51 20.32
N ASN A 146 -18.72 0.86 21.30
CA ASN A 146 -19.96 0.13 21.62
C ASN A 146 -21.24 0.92 21.26
N GLY A 147 -21.10 2.07 20.61
CA GLY A 147 -22.20 2.91 20.15
C GLY A 147 -23.09 3.51 21.25
N LYS A 148 -22.72 3.38 22.52
CA LYS A 148 -23.59 3.74 23.69
C LYS A 148 -23.22 5.03 24.38
N SER A 149 -22.03 5.61 24.15
CA SER A 149 -21.63 6.89 24.75
C SER A 149 -21.58 8.00 23.71
N SER A 150 -21.56 9.25 24.16
CA SER A 150 -21.40 10.42 23.29
C SER A 150 -20.06 10.43 22.55
N THR A 151 -19.04 9.77 23.11
CA THR A 151 -17.75 9.54 22.48
C THR A 151 -17.72 8.20 21.73
N GLY A 152 -18.56 7.24 22.13
CA GLY A 152 -18.67 5.92 21.55
C GLY A 152 -17.48 4.99 21.84
N TRP A 153 -16.37 5.50 22.33
CA TRP A 153 -15.12 4.77 22.46
C TRP A 153 -14.71 4.52 23.92
N TYR A 154 -14.13 3.35 24.14
CA TYR A 154 -13.50 2.95 25.39
C TYR A 154 -12.11 2.39 25.08
N VAL A 155 -11.18 2.61 26.02
CA VAL A 155 -9.83 2.05 25.95
C VAL A 155 -9.58 1.15 27.14
N GLU A 156 -8.92 0.04 26.89
CA GLU A 156 -8.47 -0.94 27.87
C GLU A 156 -6.96 -1.17 27.71
N GLY A 157 -6.22 -1.05 28.80
CA GLY A 157 -4.79 -1.36 28.83
C GLY A 157 -4.50 -2.81 29.22
N SER A 158 -3.23 -3.13 29.40
CA SER A 158 -2.76 -4.45 29.84
C SER A 158 -3.27 -4.86 31.22
N ASP A 159 -3.63 -3.89 32.06
CA ASP A 159 -4.24 -4.08 33.38
C ASP A 159 -5.73 -4.41 33.33
N LYS A 160 -6.32 -4.47 32.12
CA LYS A 160 -7.75 -4.70 31.86
C LYS A 160 -8.68 -3.66 32.49
N ASN A 161 -8.15 -2.50 32.85
CA ASN A 161 -8.94 -1.38 33.34
C ASN A 161 -9.53 -0.63 32.14
N LYS A 162 -10.85 -0.71 31.98
CA LYS A 162 -11.58 -0.07 30.88
C LYS A 162 -11.99 1.35 31.25
N GLN A 163 -11.56 2.32 30.46
CA GLN A 163 -11.85 3.74 30.63
C GLN A 163 -12.57 4.28 29.39
N GLU A 164 -13.34 5.37 29.59
CA GLU A 164 -13.88 6.12 28.44
C GLU A 164 -12.72 6.77 27.67
N ALA A 165 -12.72 6.63 26.35
CA ALA A 165 -11.69 7.20 25.51
C ALA A 165 -12.07 8.62 25.04
N ASP A 166 -11.05 9.45 24.83
CA ASP A 166 -11.20 10.73 24.15
C ASP A 166 -11.56 10.48 22.68
N SER A 167 -12.66 11.08 22.22
CA SER A 167 -13.18 10.85 20.87
C SER A 167 -12.25 11.38 19.78
N THR A 168 -11.53 12.47 20.06
CA THR A 168 -10.56 13.04 19.10
C THR A 168 -9.37 12.13 18.94
N GLN A 169 -8.82 11.63 20.04
CA GLN A 169 -7.70 10.69 20.03
C GLN A 169 -8.09 9.36 19.37
N ALA A 170 -9.29 8.85 19.66
CA ALA A 170 -9.82 7.65 19.02
C ALA A 170 -9.99 7.85 17.50
N GLY A 171 -10.55 8.98 17.05
CA GLY A 171 -10.69 9.33 15.64
C GLY A 171 -9.35 9.48 14.92
N THR A 172 -8.35 10.04 15.58
CA THR A 172 -6.99 10.13 15.06
C THR A 172 -6.41 8.72 14.84
N LEU A 173 -6.56 7.81 15.82
CA LEU A 173 -6.09 6.44 15.69
C LEU A 173 -6.82 5.68 14.57
N GLN A 174 -8.15 5.85 14.45
CA GLN A 174 -8.93 5.28 13.34
C GLN A 174 -8.37 5.73 11.99
N SER A 175 -8.12 7.05 11.84
CA SER A 175 -7.57 7.62 10.61
C SER A 175 -6.14 7.11 10.33
N THR A 176 -5.32 6.97 11.38
CA THR A 176 -3.97 6.39 11.26
C THR A 176 -4.03 4.96 10.74
N VAL A 177 -4.89 4.12 11.33
CA VAL A 177 -5.05 2.71 10.90
C VAL A 177 -5.60 2.60 9.48
N ALA A 178 -6.61 3.41 9.13
CA ALA A 178 -7.19 3.44 7.79
C ALA A 178 -6.22 3.97 6.72
N GLY A 179 -5.26 4.81 7.12
CA GLY A 179 -4.26 5.39 6.22
C GLY A 179 -2.99 4.55 6.02
N ILE A 180 -2.88 3.38 6.64
CA ILE A 180 -1.73 2.49 6.43
C ILE A 180 -1.69 2.02 4.98
N THR A 181 -0.50 1.98 4.40
CA THR A 181 -0.23 1.44 3.06
C THR A 181 1.08 0.67 3.07
N PHE A 182 1.20 -0.32 2.19
CA PHE A 182 2.48 -0.98 1.97
C PHE A 182 3.45 -0.03 1.25
N ALA A 183 4.68 0.00 1.72
CA ALA A 183 5.79 0.78 1.17
C ALA A 183 6.84 -0.09 0.46
N GLY A 184 6.80 -1.40 0.68
CA GLY A 184 7.71 -2.37 0.07
C GLY A 184 7.05 -3.72 -0.12
N TYR A 185 7.53 -4.47 -1.11
CA TYR A 185 7.16 -5.85 -1.38
C TYR A 185 8.45 -6.66 -1.53
N TYR A 186 8.66 -7.68 -0.69
CA TYR A 186 9.95 -8.34 -0.55
C TYR A 186 9.94 -9.82 -0.91
N ASP A 187 8.80 -10.52 -0.69
CA ASP A 187 8.67 -11.93 -1.01
C ASP A 187 7.19 -12.29 -1.25
N TYR A 188 6.91 -12.99 -2.34
CA TYR A 188 5.56 -13.43 -2.70
C TYR A 188 5.18 -14.77 -2.06
N ASN A 189 6.15 -15.52 -1.55
CA ASN A 189 5.95 -16.82 -0.93
C ASN A 189 6.96 -17.06 0.20
N CYS A 190 6.93 -16.17 1.19
CA CYS A 190 7.83 -16.21 2.32
C CYS A 190 7.59 -17.44 3.19
N THR A 191 8.65 -18.16 3.49
CA THR A 191 8.63 -19.34 4.36
C THR A 191 9.46 -19.18 5.63
N ASP A 192 10.38 -18.23 5.65
CA ASP A 192 11.26 -17.93 6.79
C ASP A 192 10.82 -16.67 7.55
N TRP A 193 9.69 -16.75 8.22
CA TRP A 193 9.15 -15.65 9.02
C TRP A 193 10.03 -15.26 10.21
N ALA A 194 10.87 -16.20 10.70
CA ALA A 194 11.75 -15.96 11.85
C ALA A 194 12.80 -14.90 11.55
N SER A 195 13.41 -14.94 10.36
CA SER A 195 14.44 -13.98 9.93
C SER A 195 13.93 -12.55 9.89
N TYR A 196 12.63 -12.36 9.63
CA TYR A 196 11.97 -11.05 9.58
C TYR A 196 11.34 -10.63 10.91
N GLY A 197 11.47 -11.48 11.97
CA GLY A 197 10.88 -11.23 13.28
C GLY A 197 9.34 -11.43 13.33
N LEU A 198 8.76 -12.13 12.37
CA LEU A 198 7.32 -12.30 12.22
C LEU A 198 6.77 -13.59 12.88
N GLU A 199 7.63 -14.53 13.31
CA GLU A 199 7.21 -15.60 14.22
C GLU A 199 6.90 -15.08 15.63
N LYS A 200 7.60 -14.01 16.06
CA LYS A 200 7.38 -13.32 17.32
C LYS A 200 7.32 -11.82 17.02
N PRO A 201 6.20 -11.32 16.50
CA PRO A 201 6.10 -9.94 16.05
C PRO A 201 6.26 -8.96 17.22
N LYS A 202 6.94 -7.84 16.97
CA LYS A 202 7.06 -6.72 17.92
C LYS A 202 5.69 -6.12 18.23
N MET A 203 4.79 -6.16 17.24
CA MET A 203 3.42 -5.67 17.38
C MET A 203 2.49 -6.54 16.53
N THR A 204 1.30 -6.82 17.08
CA THR A 204 0.16 -7.30 16.29
C THR A 204 -0.94 -6.27 16.38
N LEU A 205 -1.39 -5.78 15.23
CA LEU A 205 -2.57 -4.91 15.10
C LEU A 205 -3.75 -5.77 14.66
N THR A 206 -4.86 -5.70 15.40
CA THR A 206 -6.14 -6.28 14.99
C THR A 206 -7.17 -5.18 14.87
N VAL A 207 -7.89 -5.13 13.76
CA VAL A 207 -8.91 -4.11 13.46
C VAL A 207 -10.20 -4.80 13.07
N ASP A 208 -11.28 -4.56 13.83
CA ASP A 208 -12.63 -4.98 13.45
C ASP A 208 -13.32 -3.76 12.79
N TYR A 209 -13.88 -3.95 11.61
CA TYR A 209 -14.56 -2.91 10.84
C TYR A 209 -15.68 -3.50 9.99
N THR A 210 -16.52 -2.65 9.42
CA THR A 210 -17.55 -3.06 8.46
C THR A 210 -17.24 -2.55 7.07
N GLU A 211 -17.60 -3.33 6.06
CA GLU A 211 -17.45 -3.02 4.66
C GLU A 211 -18.81 -3.18 3.94
N GLU A 212 -19.13 -2.26 3.04
CA GLU A 212 -20.26 -2.39 2.14
C GLU A 212 -19.83 -3.15 0.88
N VAL A 213 -20.43 -4.29 0.63
CA VAL A 213 -20.19 -5.10 -0.57
C VAL A 213 -21.43 -5.07 -1.47
N GLU A 214 -21.22 -4.89 -2.76
CA GLU A 214 -22.28 -4.99 -3.75
C GLU A 214 -22.71 -6.46 -3.88
N GLN A 215 -24.00 -6.71 -3.84
CA GLN A 215 -24.58 -8.03 -4.07
C GLN A 215 -25.20 -8.04 -5.46
N ASP A 216 -24.67 -8.84 -6.38
CA ASP A 216 -25.32 -9.14 -7.65
C ASP A 216 -26.62 -9.90 -7.36
N THR A 217 -27.73 -9.25 -7.57
CA THR A 217 -29.05 -9.90 -7.52
C THR A 217 -29.35 -10.67 -8.81
N THR A 218 -28.48 -11.60 -9.18
CA THR A 218 -28.82 -12.66 -10.13
C THR A 218 -29.45 -13.79 -9.33
N ASP A 219 -30.65 -13.60 -8.82
CA ASP A 219 -31.42 -14.71 -8.29
C ASP A 219 -32.18 -15.38 -9.43
N SER A 220 -31.76 -16.58 -9.73
CA SER A 220 -32.46 -17.52 -10.58
C SER A 220 -33.78 -17.95 -9.93
N SER A 221 -34.85 -17.25 -10.21
CA SER A 221 -36.18 -17.84 -10.09
C SER A 221 -36.64 -18.33 -11.45
N GLU A 222 -36.35 -19.62 -11.73
CA GLU A 222 -37.18 -20.36 -12.67
C GLU A 222 -38.63 -20.32 -12.16
N ASN A 223 -39.46 -19.50 -12.78
CA ASN A 223 -40.84 -19.87 -12.91
C ASN A 223 -41.47 -19.24 -14.16
N ASP A 224 -41.89 -20.14 -15.01
CA ASP A 224 -42.63 -20.05 -16.25
C ASP A 224 -43.87 -19.16 -16.14
N SER A 225 -44.04 -18.15 -17.01
CA SER A 225 -45.29 -17.79 -17.64
C SER A 225 -45.18 -16.53 -18.52
N GLU A 226 -45.33 -16.79 -19.80
CA GLU A 226 -45.85 -15.96 -20.92
C GLU A 226 -46.00 -14.43 -20.81
N ALA A 227 -45.25 -13.77 -21.72
CA ALA A 227 -45.65 -12.64 -22.56
C ALA A 227 -46.25 -11.38 -21.91
N ASN A 228 -45.49 -10.28 -21.89
CA ASN A 228 -45.87 -9.08 -22.64
C ASN A 228 -44.68 -8.11 -22.80
N THR A 229 -44.55 -7.60 -24.02
CA THR A 229 -43.61 -6.54 -24.39
C THR A 229 -44.02 -5.24 -23.74
N ASP A 230 -43.09 -4.60 -22.98
CA ASP A 230 -42.94 -3.15 -23.02
C ASP A 230 -41.56 -2.72 -22.51
N ASP A 231 -40.99 -1.75 -23.22
CA ASP A 231 -39.71 -1.12 -22.97
C ASP A 231 -39.68 -0.52 -21.56
N THR A 232 -38.79 -1.03 -20.68
CA THR A 232 -38.37 -0.29 -19.49
C THR A 232 -36.90 -0.57 -19.19
N ASP A 233 -36.16 0.51 -19.17
CA ASP A 233 -34.83 0.78 -18.69
C ASP A 233 -34.41 -0.18 -17.56
N ASP A 234 -33.53 -1.16 -17.86
CA ASP A 234 -32.93 -2.09 -16.90
C ASP A 234 -31.85 -1.36 -16.09
N SER A 235 -32.28 -0.54 -15.15
CA SER A 235 -31.42 -0.09 -14.07
C SER A 235 -31.39 -1.20 -13.00
N GLY A 236 -30.47 -2.14 -13.15
CA GLY A 236 -30.23 -3.16 -12.13
C GLY A 236 -30.00 -2.49 -10.76
N GLU A 237 -30.94 -2.66 -9.82
CA GLU A 237 -30.76 -2.25 -8.44
C GLU A 237 -29.64 -3.10 -7.83
N THR A 238 -28.42 -2.55 -7.73
CA THR A 238 -27.37 -3.13 -6.90
C THR A 238 -27.75 -2.91 -5.44
N THR A 239 -28.02 -3.99 -4.73
CA THR A 239 -28.20 -3.94 -3.27
C THR A 239 -26.84 -4.07 -2.60
N THR A 240 -26.52 -3.14 -1.68
CA THR A 240 -25.31 -3.24 -0.86
C THR A 240 -25.61 -4.00 0.44
N GLN A 241 -24.72 -4.87 0.85
CA GLN A 241 -24.75 -5.56 2.14
C GLN A 241 -23.55 -5.12 2.98
N THR A 242 -23.81 -4.79 4.26
CA THR A 242 -22.74 -4.54 5.24
C THR A 242 -22.21 -5.86 5.77
N VAL A 243 -20.90 -6.07 5.67
CA VAL A 243 -20.20 -7.28 6.13
C VAL A 243 -19.17 -6.92 7.20
N ASP A 244 -19.14 -7.72 8.28
CA ASP A 244 -18.09 -7.59 9.29
C ASP A 244 -16.77 -8.13 8.75
N ARG A 245 -15.67 -7.39 9.01
CA ARG A 245 -14.31 -7.72 8.62
C ARG A 245 -13.36 -7.63 9.81
N GLU A 246 -12.37 -8.50 9.83
CA GLU A 246 -11.23 -8.41 10.74
C GLU A 246 -9.94 -8.34 9.93
N LEU A 247 -9.10 -7.34 10.23
CA LEU A 247 -7.74 -7.25 9.72
C LEU A 247 -6.77 -7.62 10.84
N VAL A 248 -5.79 -8.46 10.54
CA VAL A 248 -4.67 -8.77 11.43
C VAL A 248 -3.37 -8.41 10.71
N LEU A 249 -2.56 -7.53 11.28
CA LEU A 249 -1.26 -7.16 10.76
C LEU A 249 -0.17 -7.49 11.79
N TYR A 250 0.79 -8.31 11.37
CA TYR A 250 1.98 -8.62 12.16
C TYR A 250 3.13 -7.71 11.75
N VAL A 251 3.81 -7.11 12.73
CA VAL A 251 4.94 -6.19 12.52
C VAL A 251 6.20 -6.80 13.14
N GLY A 252 7.19 -7.05 12.31
CA GLY A 252 8.46 -7.70 12.65
C GLY A 252 9.63 -6.72 12.86
N ASN A 253 10.77 -7.08 12.31
CA ASN A 253 12.00 -6.28 12.39
C ASN A 253 11.98 -5.12 11.38
N VAL A 254 12.92 -4.19 11.55
CA VAL A 254 13.18 -3.15 10.56
C VAL A 254 14.09 -3.72 9.48
N ASN A 255 13.79 -3.45 8.23
CA ASN A 255 14.67 -3.66 7.10
C ASN A 255 15.76 -2.58 7.11
N GLU A 256 17.02 -2.97 7.30
CA GLU A 256 18.12 -2.01 7.38
C GLU A 256 18.44 -1.31 6.05
N THR A 257 17.92 -1.85 4.93
CA THR A 257 18.19 -1.32 3.59
C THR A 257 17.34 -0.10 3.27
N ASP A 258 16.04 -0.13 3.61
CA ASP A 258 15.07 0.92 3.27
C ASP A 258 14.38 1.55 4.48
N GLY A 259 14.62 1.00 5.69
CA GLY A 259 14.08 1.52 6.94
C GLY A 259 12.62 1.14 7.23
N ASN A 260 11.97 0.34 6.40
CA ASN A 260 10.61 -0.11 6.64
C ASN A 260 10.55 -1.24 7.67
N TYR A 261 9.43 -1.38 8.37
CA TYR A 261 9.16 -2.60 9.14
C TYR A 261 8.72 -3.72 8.19
N TYR A 262 9.28 -4.91 8.34
CA TYR A 262 8.72 -6.11 7.74
C TYR A 262 7.35 -6.40 8.33
N VAL A 263 6.36 -6.66 7.47
CA VAL A 263 5.00 -6.92 7.89
C VAL A 263 4.38 -8.10 7.12
N ARG A 264 3.40 -8.74 7.77
CA ARG A 264 2.57 -9.79 7.20
C ARG A 264 1.10 -9.50 7.49
N LEU A 265 0.25 -9.66 6.50
CA LEU A 265 -1.20 -9.49 6.63
C LEU A 265 -1.87 -10.85 6.88
N GLY A 266 -2.44 -11.05 8.05
CA GLY A 266 -3.14 -12.31 8.41
C GLY A 266 -2.30 -13.56 8.15
N ASP A 267 -2.88 -14.50 7.42
CA ASP A 267 -2.24 -15.76 7.01
C ASP A 267 -1.62 -15.69 5.60
N SER A 268 -1.44 -14.48 5.05
CA SER A 268 -0.81 -14.29 3.75
C SER A 268 0.59 -14.92 3.68
N GLY A 269 0.97 -15.41 2.50
CA GLY A 269 2.34 -15.83 2.18
C GLY A 269 3.25 -14.67 1.81
N GLU A 270 2.72 -13.45 1.67
CA GLU A 270 3.47 -12.30 1.18
C GLU A 270 4.16 -11.54 2.30
N LEU A 271 5.40 -11.11 2.03
CA LEU A 271 6.20 -10.27 2.91
C LEU A 271 6.24 -8.85 2.37
N HIS A 272 5.71 -7.93 3.14
CA HIS A 272 5.64 -6.51 2.79
C HIS A 272 6.46 -5.62 3.72
N GLY A 273 6.54 -4.35 3.38
CA GLY A 273 7.08 -3.30 4.22
C GLY A 273 6.07 -2.21 4.50
N ILE A 274 6.11 -1.65 5.72
CA ILE A 274 5.40 -0.42 6.07
C ILE A 274 6.41 0.56 6.66
N SER A 275 6.29 1.84 6.30
CA SER A 275 7.19 2.88 6.80
C SER A 275 7.13 2.99 8.33
N GLN A 276 8.26 3.33 8.96
CA GLN A 276 8.30 3.54 10.41
C GLN A 276 7.34 4.65 10.85
N GLU A 277 7.22 5.72 10.07
CA GLU A 277 6.33 6.85 10.35
C GLU A 277 4.86 6.40 10.44
N SER A 278 4.40 5.55 9.51
CA SER A 278 3.02 5.05 9.50
C SER A 278 2.68 4.20 10.73
N LEU A 279 3.65 3.55 11.36
CA LEU A 279 3.46 2.68 12.52
C LEU A 279 3.85 3.33 13.85
N GLU A 280 4.44 4.53 13.84
CA GLU A 280 5.00 5.18 15.03
C GLU A 280 3.94 5.35 16.13
N THR A 281 2.76 5.86 15.79
CA THR A 281 1.64 6.07 16.73
C THR A 281 1.20 4.76 17.39
N LEU A 282 1.16 3.66 16.62
CA LEU A 282 0.76 2.34 17.13
C LEU A 282 1.84 1.73 18.02
N LEU A 283 3.10 1.83 17.61
CA LEU A 283 4.24 1.27 18.33
C LEU A 283 4.53 1.99 19.64
N ASN A 284 4.44 3.33 19.67
CA ASN A 284 4.75 4.16 20.84
C ASN A 284 3.53 4.39 21.74
N GLY A 285 2.30 4.25 21.22
CA GLY A 285 1.07 4.48 21.93
C GLY A 285 0.85 3.54 23.13
N LYS A 286 0.11 4.01 24.11
CA LYS A 286 -0.31 3.27 25.30
C LYS A 286 -1.75 3.65 25.67
N ALA A 287 -2.43 2.85 26.47
CA ALA A 287 -3.82 3.07 26.84
C ALA A 287 -4.10 4.49 27.38
N PHE A 288 -3.19 5.02 28.20
CA PHE A 288 -3.35 6.33 28.82
C PHE A 288 -3.44 7.48 27.81
N ASP A 289 -2.81 7.35 26.64
CA ASP A 289 -2.81 8.40 25.62
C ASP A 289 -4.21 8.62 25.01
N TYR A 290 -5.09 7.66 25.20
CA TYR A 290 -6.47 7.69 24.69
C TYR A 290 -7.52 7.92 25.78
N TRP A 291 -7.14 8.08 27.04
CA TRP A 291 -8.12 8.31 28.10
C TRP A 291 -8.79 9.68 27.95
N LYS A 292 -10.10 9.72 28.18
CA LYS A 292 -10.81 10.98 28.36
C LYS A 292 -10.37 11.61 29.68
N THR A 293 -9.54 12.64 29.57
CA THR A 293 -8.99 13.37 30.74
C THR A 293 -9.80 14.60 31.10
N SER A 294 -10.74 15.02 30.24
CA SER A 294 -11.65 16.13 30.57
C SER A 294 -12.64 15.72 31.65
N ILE A 295 -12.68 16.49 32.74
CA ILE A 295 -13.56 16.21 33.87
C ILE A 295 -14.98 16.65 33.59
N ASP A 296 -15.15 17.77 32.86
CA ASP A 296 -16.45 18.29 32.42
C ASP A 296 -16.27 19.28 31.28
N SER A 297 -17.29 19.42 30.42
CA SER A 297 -17.33 20.42 29.34
C SER A 297 -18.19 21.63 29.77
N MET A 298 -17.72 22.38 30.77
CA MET A 298 -18.35 23.65 31.14
C MET A 298 -17.91 24.73 30.16
N THR A 299 -18.88 25.47 29.58
CA THR A 299 -18.59 26.72 28.90
C THR A 299 -18.80 27.88 29.89
N ILE A 300 -18.02 28.94 29.75
CA ILE A 300 -18.15 30.11 30.65
C ILE A 300 -19.58 30.68 30.63
N SER A 301 -20.26 30.55 29.49
CA SER A 301 -21.68 30.97 29.35
C SER A 301 -22.68 30.14 30.16
N ASP A 302 -22.29 28.95 30.61
CA ASP A 302 -23.16 28.05 31.39
C ASP A 302 -22.98 28.22 32.90
N LEU A 303 -22.01 29.08 33.32
CA LEU A 303 -21.74 29.34 34.71
C LEU A 303 -22.60 30.51 35.21
N ASP A 304 -23.36 30.27 36.27
CA ASP A 304 -24.11 31.29 36.96
C ASP A 304 -23.24 31.93 38.04
N HIS A 305 -22.53 31.13 38.82
CA HIS A 305 -21.60 31.62 39.83
C HIS A 305 -20.50 30.58 40.13
N LEU A 306 -19.42 31.00 40.72
CA LEU A 306 -18.29 30.17 41.14
C LEU A 306 -17.92 30.47 42.58
N ASP A 307 -18.05 29.49 43.45
CA ASP A 307 -17.54 29.55 44.81
C ASP A 307 -16.22 28.78 44.93
N VAL A 308 -15.20 29.44 45.40
CA VAL A 308 -13.89 28.83 45.68
C VAL A 308 -13.60 28.91 47.17
N THR A 309 -13.46 27.77 47.82
CA THR A 309 -13.06 27.72 49.24
C THR A 309 -11.58 27.33 49.30
N TYR A 310 -10.77 28.23 49.86
CA TYR A 310 -9.35 28.02 50.10
C TYR A 310 -9.03 28.34 51.56
N GLU A 311 -8.36 27.43 52.28
CA GLU A 311 -8.02 27.55 53.68
C GLU A 311 -9.21 27.98 54.60
N GLY A 312 -10.40 27.46 54.31
CA GLY A 312 -11.62 27.75 55.07
C GLY A 312 -12.29 29.10 54.75
N THR A 313 -11.78 29.86 53.79
CA THR A 313 -12.38 31.10 53.30
C THR A 313 -13.01 30.83 51.92
N THR A 314 -14.33 31.14 51.79
CA THR A 314 -15.05 31.04 50.51
C THR A 314 -15.02 32.39 49.80
N TYR A 315 -14.65 32.38 48.54
CA TYR A 315 -14.66 33.51 47.60
C TYR A 315 -15.77 33.24 46.57
N THR A 316 -16.72 34.14 46.43
CA THR A 316 -17.86 34.04 45.51
C THR A 316 -17.74 35.04 44.38
#